data_32c6054b069827a2403bc21cd491c1d2
#
_entry.id   32c6054b069827a2403bc21cd491c1d2
#
_cell.length_a   1.000
_cell.length_b   1.000
_cell.length_c   1.000
_cell.angle_alpha   90.00
_cell.angle_beta   90.00
_cell.angle_gamma   90.00
#
_symmetry.space_group_name_H-M   'P 1'
#
loop_
_entity.id
_entity.type
_entity.pdbx_description
1 polymer ?
#
loop_
_entity_poly.entity_id
_entity_poly.type
_entity_poly.pdbx_seq_one_letter_code
_entity_poly.pdbx_strand_id
1 'polypeptide(L)'
;MRNKVFKIFVGCIVSCCYFLVVGSSNGRATAENEGNTGAPGDASNTCINCHNGGPIQVEIDLKMLNAANEEVVKYIPEEEYTLRVEISGTSGSISGYGFQLVCLSDIDNSGVVGWNNPGSNVKLAAAKGRNYAEHNGISNTNVFEVGWKAPAVGKGDLTFY
;
A
#
# COMPACT_ATOMS: atom_id res chain seq x y z
N MET A 1 3.30 -49.03 1.51
CA MET A 1 4.20 -47.87 1.32
C MET A 1 3.63 -46.84 0.34
N ARG A 2 3.09 -47.23 -0.81
CA ARG A 2 2.58 -46.30 -1.86
C ARG A 2 1.54 -45.32 -1.40
N ASN A 3 0.60 -45.70 -0.51
CA ASN A 3 -0.49 -44.82 -0.02
C ASN A 3 -0.01 -43.76 1.00
N LYS A 4 1.09 -44.03 1.73
CA LYS A 4 1.65 -43.03 2.67
C LYS A 4 2.40 -41.93 1.93
N VAL A 5 3.17 -42.27 0.91
CA VAL A 5 3.91 -41.33 0.08
C VAL A 5 2.95 -40.41 -0.69
N PHE A 6 1.87 -40.98 -1.25
CA PHE A 6 0.85 -40.20 -1.94
C PHE A 6 0.15 -39.18 -1.02
N LYS A 7 -0.21 -39.57 0.21
CA LYS A 7 -0.82 -38.67 1.20
C LYS A 7 0.10 -37.54 1.64
N ILE A 8 1.41 -37.81 1.79
CA ILE A 8 2.42 -36.81 2.11
C ILE A 8 2.58 -35.83 0.95
N PHE A 9 2.62 -36.33 -0.29
CA PHE A 9 2.77 -35.49 -1.49
C PHE A 9 1.57 -34.55 -1.69
N VAL A 10 0.33 -35.05 -1.53
CA VAL A 10 -0.88 -34.22 -1.57
C VAL A 10 -0.89 -33.20 -0.44
N GLY A 11 -0.49 -33.58 0.77
CA GLY A 11 -0.39 -32.65 1.91
C GLY A 11 0.62 -31.52 1.67
N CYS A 12 1.77 -31.82 1.07
CA CYS A 12 2.77 -30.80 0.71
C CYS A 12 2.27 -29.86 -0.39
N ILE A 13 1.57 -30.35 -1.41
CA ILE A 13 1.01 -29.53 -2.48
C ILE A 13 -0.05 -28.59 -1.92
N VAL A 14 -0.97 -29.08 -1.08
CA VAL A 14 -2.03 -28.26 -0.46
C VAL A 14 -1.42 -27.20 0.44
N SER A 15 -0.41 -27.54 1.25
CA SER A 15 0.31 -26.60 2.11
C SER A 15 1.05 -25.54 1.30
N CYS A 16 1.73 -25.92 0.21
CA CYS A 16 2.44 -25.01 -0.67
C CYS A 16 1.47 -24.04 -1.38
N CYS A 17 0.33 -24.55 -1.88
CA CYS A 17 -0.71 -23.70 -2.48
C CYS A 17 -1.32 -22.73 -1.46
N TYR A 18 -1.50 -23.14 -0.21
CA TYR A 18 -2.00 -22.28 0.84
C TYR A 18 -1.06 -21.09 1.10
N PHE A 19 0.25 -21.32 1.19
CA PHE A 19 1.24 -20.26 1.37
C PHE A 19 1.30 -19.29 0.18
N LEU A 20 1.09 -19.76 -1.04
CA LEU A 20 1.06 -18.89 -2.24
C LEU A 20 -0.16 -17.97 -2.28
N VAL A 21 -1.27 -18.34 -1.65
CA VAL A 21 -2.51 -17.55 -1.64
C VAL A 21 -2.54 -16.52 -0.50
N VAL A 22 -1.83 -16.77 0.61
CA VAL A 22 -1.88 -15.91 1.81
C VAL A 22 -0.84 -14.78 1.77
N GLY A 23 0.12 -14.83 0.83
CA GLY A 23 1.28 -13.93 0.81
C GLY A 23 0.98 -12.44 0.57
N SER A 24 -0.13 -12.10 -0.08
CA SER A 24 -0.42 -10.71 -0.48
C SER A 24 -1.32 -9.92 0.49
N SER A 25 -1.92 -10.58 1.46
CA SER A 25 -2.84 -9.92 2.40
C SER A 25 -2.17 -9.00 3.42
N ASN A 26 -0.85 -8.98 3.44
CA ASN A 26 -0.08 -8.31 4.49
C ASN A 26 0.76 -7.14 3.99
N GLY A 27 0.42 -6.58 2.81
CA GLY A 27 1.16 -5.49 2.16
C GLY A 27 2.47 -5.96 1.50
N ARG A 28 2.80 -5.40 0.35
CA ARG A 28 3.92 -5.85 -0.50
C ARG A 28 5.29 -5.49 0.07
N ALA A 29 5.43 -4.32 0.69
CA ALA A 29 6.70 -3.94 1.29
C ALA A 29 7.08 -4.88 2.44
N THR A 30 6.11 -5.24 3.29
CA THR A 30 6.32 -6.19 4.38
C THR A 30 6.53 -7.63 3.90
N ALA A 31 5.71 -8.09 2.95
CA ALA A 31 5.70 -9.50 2.55
C ALA A 31 6.84 -9.86 1.60
N GLU A 32 7.20 -8.96 0.70
CA GLU A 32 8.10 -9.26 -0.42
C GLU A 32 9.28 -8.28 -0.55
N ASN A 33 9.40 -7.32 0.38
CA ASN A 33 10.41 -6.26 0.34
C ASN A 33 10.35 -5.48 -1.00
N GLU A 34 9.13 -5.17 -1.48
CA GLU A 34 8.90 -4.49 -2.76
C GLU A 34 7.90 -3.34 -2.66
N GLY A 35 8.15 -2.25 -3.42
CA GLY A 35 7.18 -1.23 -3.76
C GLY A 35 6.44 -1.61 -5.05
N ASN A 36 5.12 -1.49 -5.03
CA ASN A 36 4.24 -1.79 -6.17
C ASN A 36 3.26 -0.65 -6.42
N THR A 37 3.68 0.59 -6.13
CA THR A 37 2.84 1.79 -6.24
C THR A 37 2.78 2.36 -7.65
N GLY A 38 3.66 1.92 -8.54
CA GLY A 38 3.86 2.55 -9.85
C GLY A 38 4.83 3.73 -9.82
N ALA A 39 5.42 4.03 -8.66
CA ALA A 39 6.43 5.07 -8.50
C ALA A 39 7.70 4.75 -9.32
N PRO A 40 8.41 5.77 -9.83
CA PRO A 40 9.73 5.57 -10.44
C PRO A 40 10.67 4.80 -9.51
N GLY A 41 11.22 3.67 -9.99
CA GLY A 41 12.12 2.81 -9.24
C GLY A 41 11.44 1.74 -8.35
N ASP A 42 10.13 1.71 -8.29
CA ASP A 42 9.38 0.58 -7.74
C ASP A 42 9.35 -0.60 -8.75
N ALA A 43 8.83 -1.74 -8.34
CA ALA A 43 8.63 -2.85 -9.24
C ALA A 43 7.71 -2.45 -10.41
N SER A 44 7.96 -3.01 -11.60
CA SER A 44 7.14 -2.74 -12.78
C SER A 44 5.70 -3.24 -12.66
N ASN A 45 5.45 -4.11 -11.68
CA ASN A 45 4.13 -4.66 -11.40
C ASN A 45 3.43 -3.79 -10.36
N THR A 46 2.23 -3.33 -10.68
CA THR A 46 1.31 -2.70 -9.74
C THR A 46 0.28 -3.70 -9.23
N CYS A 47 -0.59 -3.30 -8.33
CA CYS A 47 -1.65 -4.16 -7.80
C CYS A 47 -2.55 -4.75 -8.91
N ILE A 48 -2.74 -4.02 -10.01
CA ILE A 48 -3.55 -4.42 -11.16
C ILE A 48 -2.97 -5.65 -11.87
N ASN A 49 -1.67 -5.89 -11.81
CA ASN A 49 -1.06 -7.04 -12.48
C ASN A 49 -1.52 -8.39 -11.90
N CYS A 50 -1.84 -8.42 -10.60
CA CYS A 50 -2.37 -9.61 -9.92
C CYS A 50 -3.89 -9.54 -9.74
N HIS A 51 -4.45 -8.34 -9.59
CA HIS A 51 -5.87 -8.09 -9.37
C HIS A 51 -6.58 -7.61 -10.64
N ASN A 52 -6.28 -8.23 -11.78
CA ASN A 52 -6.90 -7.95 -13.07
C ASN A 52 -7.95 -9.00 -13.44
N GLY A 53 -8.80 -8.65 -14.40
CA GLY A 53 -9.76 -9.59 -14.99
C GLY A 53 -11.02 -9.86 -14.17
N GLY A 54 -11.18 -9.24 -13.01
CA GLY A 54 -12.43 -9.25 -12.24
C GLY A 54 -13.40 -8.16 -12.71
N PRO A 55 -14.68 -8.27 -12.34
CA PRO A 55 -15.69 -7.25 -12.66
C PRO A 55 -15.54 -5.99 -11.78
N ILE A 56 -14.60 -5.96 -10.86
CA ILE A 56 -14.42 -4.86 -9.91
C ILE A 56 -13.64 -3.75 -10.59
N GLN A 57 -14.26 -2.58 -10.68
CA GLN A 57 -13.60 -1.33 -11.02
C GLN A 57 -13.47 -0.50 -9.74
N VAL A 58 -12.33 0.09 -9.54
CA VAL A 58 -12.04 0.91 -8.36
C VAL A 58 -11.59 2.30 -8.78
N GLU A 59 -11.99 3.26 -7.98
CA GLU A 59 -11.47 4.62 -8.00
C GLU A 59 -10.74 4.87 -6.68
N ILE A 60 -9.64 5.58 -6.74
CA ILE A 60 -8.82 5.94 -5.57
C ILE A 60 -8.86 7.46 -5.45
N ASP A 61 -9.27 7.94 -4.29
CA ASP A 61 -9.21 9.33 -3.90
C ASP A 61 -8.16 9.50 -2.80
N LEU A 62 -7.17 10.35 -3.03
CA LEU A 62 -6.11 10.68 -2.08
C LEU A 62 -6.22 12.14 -1.68
N LYS A 63 -6.44 12.40 -0.40
CA LYS A 63 -6.53 13.74 0.17
C LYS A 63 -5.41 13.98 1.18
N MET A 64 -4.84 15.18 1.12
CA MET A 64 -3.98 15.71 2.18
C MET A 64 -4.80 16.68 3.03
N LEU A 65 -4.95 16.37 4.31
CA LEU A 65 -5.75 17.13 5.27
C LEU A 65 -4.83 17.86 6.26
N ASN A 66 -5.09 19.13 6.49
CA ASN A 66 -4.41 19.92 7.52
C ASN A 66 -4.95 19.59 8.95
N ALA A 67 -4.41 20.24 9.97
CA ALA A 67 -4.83 20.06 11.37
C ALA A 67 -6.30 20.44 11.64
N ALA A 68 -6.92 21.26 10.77
CA ALA A 68 -8.35 21.58 10.83
C ALA A 68 -9.23 20.58 10.06
N ASN A 69 -8.66 19.50 9.53
CA ASN A 69 -9.36 18.52 8.69
C ASN A 69 -9.83 19.09 7.34
N GLU A 70 -9.18 20.13 6.84
CA GLU A 70 -9.47 20.74 5.56
C GLU A 70 -8.51 20.18 4.51
N GLU A 71 -9.02 19.89 3.31
CA GLU A 71 -8.22 19.44 2.20
C GLU A 71 -7.31 20.54 1.67
N VAL A 72 -6.03 20.25 1.52
CA VAL A 72 -5.03 21.17 0.99
C VAL A 72 -4.20 20.49 -0.11
N VAL A 73 -3.79 21.27 -1.09
CA VAL A 73 -2.98 20.79 -2.23
C VAL A 73 -1.54 21.29 -2.17
N LYS A 74 -1.20 22.08 -1.16
CA LYS A 74 0.15 22.59 -0.93
C LYS A 74 0.54 22.34 0.51
N TYR A 75 1.69 21.74 0.70
CA TYR A 75 2.24 21.57 2.02
C TYR A 75 3.04 22.79 2.48
N ILE A 76 3.07 23.01 3.77
CA ILE A 76 4.00 23.92 4.44
C ILE A 76 5.10 23.04 5.03
N PRO A 77 6.39 23.34 4.78
CA PRO A 77 7.50 22.58 5.35
C PRO A 77 7.39 22.39 6.86
N GLU A 78 7.75 21.20 7.35
CA GLU A 78 7.73 20.79 8.75
C GLU A 78 6.33 20.65 9.40
N GLU A 79 5.25 20.99 8.71
CA GLU A 79 3.89 20.84 9.20
C GLU A 79 3.39 19.39 9.11
N GLU A 80 2.44 19.06 9.98
CA GLU A 80 1.81 17.74 10.07
C GLU A 80 0.50 17.72 9.27
N TYR A 81 0.31 16.64 8.54
CA TYR A 81 -0.88 16.39 7.72
C TYR A 81 -1.41 14.97 7.97
N THR A 82 -2.66 14.75 7.61
CA THR A 82 -3.23 13.40 7.46
C THR A 82 -3.43 13.11 5.98
N LEU A 83 -2.79 12.04 5.49
CA LEU A 83 -3.09 11.49 4.17
C LEU A 83 -4.24 10.51 4.32
N ARG A 84 -5.33 10.77 3.61
CA ARG A 84 -6.52 9.93 3.58
C ARG A 84 -6.68 9.34 2.19
N VAL A 85 -6.62 8.01 2.13
CA VAL A 85 -6.88 7.21 0.92
C VAL A 85 -8.27 6.62 1.04
N GLU A 86 -9.13 6.89 0.07
CA GLU A 86 -10.45 6.30 -0.03
C GLU A 86 -10.57 5.50 -1.33
N ILE A 87 -10.98 4.24 -1.23
CA ILE A 87 -11.12 3.33 -2.36
C ILE A 87 -12.59 3.07 -2.58
N SER A 88 -13.13 3.50 -3.73
CA SER A 88 -14.51 3.27 -4.13
C SER A 88 -14.59 2.15 -5.15
N GLY A 89 -15.42 1.16 -4.89
CA GLY A 89 -15.73 0.10 -5.85
C GLY A 89 -17.02 0.41 -6.58
N THR A 90 -17.01 0.35 -7.91
CA THR A 90 -18.16 0.69 -8.75
C THR A 90 -18.97 -0.53 -9.19
N SER A 91 -18.42 -1.73 -9.03
CA SER A 91 -19.10 -2.98 -9.42
C SER A 91 -18.47 -4.20 -8.74
N GLY A 92 -19.23 -5.29 -8.67
CA GLY A 92 -18.77 -6.57 -8.14
C GLY A 92 -18.89 -6.72 -6.62
N SER A 93 -18.51 -7.91 -6.12
CA SER A 93 -18.47 -8.21 -4.68
C SER A 93 -17.07 -7.99 -4.16
N ILE A 94 -16.91 -7.02 -3.25
CA ILE A 94 -15.63 -6.66 -2.66
C ILE A 94 -15.43 -7.48 -1.39
N SER A 95 -14.36 -8.25 -1.33
CA SER A 95 -14.01 -9.10 -0.17
C SER A 95 -13.12 -8.36 0.84
N GLY A 96 -12.56 -7.21 0.46
CA GLY A 96 -11.72 -6.38 1.31
C GLY A 96 -10.92 -5.37 0.50
N TYR A 97 -10.27 -4.46 1.21
CA TYR A 97 -9.51 -3.36 0.64
C TYR A 97 -8.05 -3.42 1.08
N GLY A 98 -7.18 -2.88 0.25
CA GLY A 98 -5.76 -2.71 0.54
C GLY A 98 -5.16 -1.61 -0.32
N PHE A 99 -4.06 -1.04 0.13
CA PHE A 99 -3.33 0.01 -0.57
C PHE A 99 -1.84 -0.07 -0.25
N GLN A 100 -1.04 0.63 -1.03
CA GLN A 100 0.34 0.97 -0.74
C GLN A 100 0.58 2.39 -1.23
N LEU A 101 1.28 3.19 -0.44
CA LEU A 101 1.53 4.61 -0.70
C LEU A 101 2.99 4.94 -0.43
N VAL A 102 3.60 5.73 -1.30
CA VAL A 102 4.95 6.29 -1.14
C VAL A 102 4.94 7.76 -1.55
N CYS A 103 5.80 8.56 -0.92
CA CYS A 103 6.04 9.95 -1.29
C CYS A 103 7.43 10.09 -1.89
N LEU A 104 7.53 10.69 -3.07
CA LEU A 104 8.81 10.98 -3.74
C LEU A 104 8.97 12.48 -4.00
N SER A 105 10.23 12.93 -3.99
CA SER A 105 10.60 14.25 -4.50
C SER A 105 10.59 14.24 -6.03
N ASP A 106 9.98 15.25 -6.64
CA ASP A 106 9.94 15.39 -8.10
C ASP A 106 11.30 15.83 -8.69
N ILE A 107 12.24 16.26 -7.82
CA ILE A 107 13.58 16.67 -8.26
C ILE A 107 14.41 15.45 -8.69
N ASP A 108 14.36 14.36 -7.93
CA ASP A 108 15.30 13.24 -8.07
C ASP A 108 14.67 11.86 -7.84
N ASN A 109 13.37 11.80 -7.67
CA ASN A 109 12.60 10.60 -7.30
C ASN A 109 13.10 9.93 -5.99
N SER A 110 13.79 10.66 -5.13
CA SER A 110 14.16 10.16 -3.81
C SER A 110 12.94 10.01 -2.91
N GLY A 111 12.94 8.96 -2.08
CA GLY A 111 11.88 8.75 -1.10
C GLY A 111 11.87 9.87 -0.04
N VAL A 112 10.71 10.42 0.20
CA VAL A 112 10.48 11.39 1.29
C VAL A 112 9.92 10.64 2.49
N VAL A 113 10.67 10.66 3.59
CA VAL A 113 10.27 10.06 4.86
C VAL A 113 9.47 11.08 5.66
N GLY A 114 8.37 10.67 6.24
CA GLY A 114 7.53 11.58 7.04
C GLY A 114 6.33 10.85 7.66
N TRP A 115 6.18 9.58 7.36
CA TRP A 115 5.06 8.77 7.85
C TRP A 115 5.07 8.66 9.37
N ASN A 116 3.92 8.91 9.98
CA ASN A 116 3.68 8.75 11.41
C ASN A 116 2.20 8.41 11.68
N ASN A 117 1.85 8.16 12.92
CA ASN A 117 0.48 7.95 13.39
C ASN A 117 -0.41 7.13 12.42
N PRO A 118 -0.01 5.90 12.02
CA PRO A 118 -0.82 5.09 11.15
C PRO A 118 -2.15 4.71 11.81
N GLY A 119 -3.25 4.78 11.04
CA GLY A 119 -4.53 4.23 11.45
C GLY A 119 -4.44 2.73 11.74
N SER A 120 -5.41 2.16 12.44
CA SER A 120 -5.39 0.76 12.88
C SER A 120 -5.28 -0.26 11.73
N ASN A 121 -5.76 0.09 10.54
CA ASN A 121 -5.69 -0.71 9.32
C ASN A 121 -4.51 -0.35 8.41
N VAL A 122 -3.60 0.50 8.90
CA VAL A 122 -2.39 0.96 8.20
C VAL A 122 -1.16 0.53 8.99
N LYS A 123 -0.10 0.20 8.31
CA LYS A 123 1.24 0.02 8.88
C LYS A 123 2.29 0.72 8.02
N LEU A 124 3.43 0.97 8.64
CA LEU A 124 4.60 1.55 7.99
C LEU A 124 5.60 0.44 7.70
N ALA A 125 6.12 0.40 6.50
CA ALA A 125 7.07 -0.62 6.05
C ALA A 125 8.20 0.00 5.24
N ALA A 126 9.38 -0.59 5.34
CA ALA A 126 10.53 -0.22 4.52
C ALA A 126 10.81 -1.32 3.49
N ALA A 127 11.05 -0.94 2.24
CA ALA A 127 11.45 -1.85 1.18
C ALA A 127 12.40 -1.13 0.22
N LYS A 128 13.50 -1.79 -0.16
CA LYS A 128 14.49 -1.29 -1.14
C LYS A 128 14.93 0.17 -0.91
N GLY A 129 15.08 0.55 0.37
CA GLY A 129 15.56 1.89 0.77
C GLY A 129 14.48 2.98 0.78
N ARG A 130 13.22 2.63 0.59
CA ARG A 130 12.05 3.53 0.68
C ARG A 130 11.15 3.17 1.85
N ASN A 131 10.36 4.13 2.28
CA ASN A 131 9.36 3.95 3.33
C ASN A 131 7.97 4.08 2.74
N TYR A 132 7.12 3.11 3.02
CA TYR A 132 5.76 3.00 2.54
C TYR A 132 4.76 3.05 3.69
N ALA A 133 3.59 3.60 3.43
CA ALA A 133 2.40 3.31 4.18
C ALA A 133 1.59 2.25 3.43
N GLU A 134 1.22 1.17 4.07
CA GLU A 134 0.48 0.09 3.42
C GLU A 134 -0.59 -0.51 4.37
N HIS A 135 -1.54 -1.23 3.79
CA HIS A 135 -2.58 -1.88 4.58
C HIS A 135 -2.00 -2.90 5.57
N ASN A 136 -2.59 -2.96 6.76
CA ASN A 136 -2.25 -3.90 7.82
C ASN A 136 -3.26 -5.05 7.84
N GLY A 137 -3.07 -6.02 6.95
CA GLY A 137 -4.05 -7.07 6.70
C GLY A 137 -5.19 -6.62 5.77
N ILE A 138 -6.09 -7.52 5.45
CA ILE A 138 -7.28 -7.21 4.65
C ILE A 138 -8.19 -6.29 5.45
N SER A 139 -8.51 -5.11 4.91
CA SER A 139 -9.40 -4.16 5.55
C SER A 139 -10.85 -4.34 5.10
N ASN A 140 -11.78 -4.33 6.05
CA ASN A 140 -13.21 -4.29 5.79
C ASN A 140 -13.73 -2.86 5.53
N THR A 141 -12.89 -1.85 5.76
CA THR A 141 -13.18 -0.45 5.45
C THR A 141 -12.36 -0.01 4.26
N ASN A 142 -12.94 0.86 3.45
CA ASN A 142 -12.35 1.40 2.23
C ASN A 142 -11.54 2.68 2.47
N VAL A 143 -11.42 3.13 3.72
CA VAL A 143 -10.69 4.34 4.11
C VAL A 143 -9.45 3.95 4.91
N PHE A 144 -8.33 4.56 4.54
CA PHE A 144 -7.04 4.43 5.22
C PHE A 144 -6.49 5.82 5.53
N GLU A 145 -5.99 6.00 6.73
CA GLU A 145 -5.41 7.26 7.16
C GLU A 145 -4.02 7.04 7.74
N VAL A 146 -3.11 7.94 7.41
CA VAL A 146 -1.75 7.96 7.95
C VAL A 146 -1.30 9.40 8.14
N GLY A 147 -0.68 9.69 9.27
CA GLY A 147 -0.02 10.96 9.50
C GLY A 147 1.21 11.10 8.61
N TRP A 148 1.47 12.31 8.18
CA TRP A 148 2.64 12.63 7.39
C TRP A 148 3.19 14.00 7.77
N LYS A 149 4.44 14.04 8.17
CA LYS A 149 5.16 15.28 8.41
C LYS A 149 5.85 15.72 7.13
N ALA A 150 5.53 16.92 6.67
CA ALA A 150 6.17 17.49 5.50
C ALA A 150 7.68 17.68 5.71
N PRO A 151 8.50 17.50 4.68
CA PRO A 151 9.94 17.68 4.77
C PRO A 151 10.30 19.15 5.00
N ALA A 152 11.57 19.39 5.40
CA ALA A 152 12.14 20.71 5.49
C ALA A 152 12.14 21.43 4.12
N VAL A 153 12.30 22.75 4.15
CA VAL A 153 12.42 23.60 2.96
C VAL A 153 13.48 23.05 2.00
N GLY A 154 13.21 23.12 0.70
CA GLY A 154 14.16 22.77 -0.37
C GLY A 154 13.91 21.42 -1.05
N LYS A 155 12.82 20.72 -0.69
CA LYS A 155 12.44 19.47 -1.37
C LYS A 155 11.60 19.65 -2.63
N GLY A 156 11.11 20.89 -2.90
CA GLY A 156 10.31 21.18 -4.10
C GLY A 156 8.94 20.51 -4.08
N ASP A 157 8.43 20.22 -5.26
CA ASP A 157 7.19 19.50 -5.42
C ASP A 157 7.36 18.02 -5.09
N LEU A 158 6.31 17.42 -4.58
CA LEU A 158 6.27 16.03 -4.13
C LEU A 158 5.10 15.32 -4.78
N THR A 159 5.34 14.07 -5.20
CA THR A 159 4.29 13.21 -5.74
C THR A 159 4.06 12.01 -4.83
N PHE A 160 2.81 11.76 -4.51
CA PHE A 160 2.35 10.55 -3.84
C PHE A 160 1.90 9.52 -4.90
N TYR A 161 2.37 8.30 -4.75
CA TYR A 161 2.10 7.18 -5.66
C TYR A 161 1.39 6.04 -4.92
#